data_53e1bbb4b6dcec53b8d4287ad6306b46
#
_entry.id   53e1bbb4b6dcec53b8d4287ad6306b46
#
_cell.length_a   1.000
_cell.length_b   1.000
_cell.length_c   1.000
_cell.angle_alpha   90.00
_cell.angle_beta   90.00
_cell.angle_gamma   90.00
#
_symmetry.space_group_name_H-M   'P 1'
#
loop_
_entity.id
_entity.type
_entity.pdbx_description
1 polymer ?
#
loop_
_entity_poly.entity_id
_entity_poly.type
_entity_poly.pdbx_seq_one_letter_code
_entity_poly.pdbx_strand_id
1 'polypeptide(L)'
;KAHSAAYGVVSYWTAYLKAHYPTEYMAALLTSQKDNKDKLAVYLGECRHMGITVLPPDVNASRAQFSAVGEDVRFGLSAVRNVGINVVDAIVAAREDKGEFTSFEDFLDKVPAVVCNKRTIESLIKAGAFDSLGHTRRSLQACHEDFVDEVIGVKRNEAAGQFDLFASMMGDGGGPGGTDDPFGSGPVFSSEVPDLPEWDKKDKLAYERDMLGLYVSD
;
A
#
# COMPACT_ATOMS: atom_id res chain seq x y z
N LYS A 1 -10.25 -44.67 8.31
CA LYS A 1 -9.76 -44.95 6.94
C LYS A 1 -10.30 -43.93 5.93
N ALA A 2 -11.61 -43.60 5.91
CA ALA A 2 -12.18 -42.64 4.96
C ALA A 2 -11.57 -41.21 5.13
N HIS A 3 -11.38 -40.78 6.37
CA HIS A 3 -10.76 -39.49 6.70
C HIS A 3 -9.34 -39.33 6.13
N SER A 4 -8.51 -40.38 6.27
CA SER A 4 -7.14 -40.38 5.75
C SER A 4 -7.10 -40.30 4.21
N ALA A 5 -8.06 -40.93 3.53
CA ALA A 5 -8.15 -40.88 2.07
C ALA A 5 -8.51 -39.46 1.57
N ALA A 6 -9.45 -38.79 2.25
CA ALA A 6 -9.82 -37.40 1.92
C ALA A 6 -8.61 -36.43 2.10
N TYR A 7 -7.86 -36.57 3.20
CA TYR A 7 -6.64 -35.78 3.41
C TYR A 7 -5.55 -36.09 2.39
N GLY A 8 -5.44 -37.36 1.94
CA GLY A 8 -4.53 -37.73 0.87
C GLY A 8 -4.83 -37.02 -0.44
N VAL A 9 -6.11 -36.84 -0.79
CA VAL A 9 -6.52 -36.06 -1.99
C VAL A 9 -6.13 -34.60 -1.85
N VAL A 10 -6.36 -33.97 -0.70
CA VAL A 10 -5.95 -32.57 -0.45
C VAL A 10 -4.42 -32.44 -0.55
N SER A 11 -3.66 -33.35 0.03
CA SER A 11 -2.20 -33.35 -0.07
C SER A 11 -1.73 -33.49 -1.50
N TYR A 12 -2.40 -34.33 -2.29
CA TYR A 12 -2.11 -34.44 -3.74
C TYR A 12 -2.39 -33.13 -4.49
N TRP A 13 -3.52 -32.48 -4.24
CA TRP A 13 -3.85 -31.20 -4.86
C TRP A 13 -2.84 -30.10 -4.54
N THR A 14 -2.43 -29.99 -3.28
CA THR A 14 -1.42 -29.00 -2.89
C THR A 14 -0.08 -29.27 -3.57
N ALA A 15 0.36 -30.53 -3.64
CA ALA A 15 1.58 -30.91 -4.35
C ALA A 15 1.48 -30.64 -5.85
N TYR A 16 0.33 -30.95 -6.47
CA TYR A 16 0.06 -30.69 -7.88
C TYR A 16 0.11 -29.20 -8.21
N LEU A 17 -0.58 -28.37 -7.40
CA LEU A 17 -0.59 -26.92 -7.58
C LEU A 17 0.81 -26.33 -7.41
N LYS A 18 1.58 -26.77 -6.42
CA LYS A 18 2.96 -26.33 -6.24
C LYS A 18 3.86 -26.69 -7.43
N ALA A 19 3.64 -27.85 -8.04
CA ALA A 19 4.45 -28.32 -9.16
C ALA A 19 4.12 -27.63 -10.48
N HIS A 20 2.84 -27.32 -10.72
CA HIS A 20 2.36 -26.80 -12.02
C HIS A 20 2.08 -25.30 -12.01
N TYR A 21 1.81 -24.70 -10.84
CA TYR A 21 1.50 -23.28 -10.62
C TYR A 21 2.27 -22.75 -9.43
N PRO A 22 3.64 -22.82 -9.44
CA PRO A 22 4.45 -22.55 -8.27
C PRO A 22 4.28 -21.13 -7.73
N THR A 23 4.19 -20.14 -8.59
CA THR A 23 4.10 -18.72 -8.21
C THR A 23 2.76 -18.41 -7.54
N GLU A 24 1.65 -18.87 -8.13
CA GLU A 24 0.31 -18.71 -7.58
C GLU A 24 0.15 -19.48 -6.26
N TYR A 25 0.70 -20.68 -6.19
CA TYR A 25 0.70 -21.49 -4.99
C TYR A 25 1.45 -20.79 -3.84
N MET A 26 2.65 -20.28 -4.12
CA MET A 26 3.46 -19.58 -3.12
C MET A 26 2.81 -18.26 -2.70
N ALA A 27 2.19 -17.50 -3.61
CA ALA A 27 1.44 -16.30 -3.27
C ALA A 27 0.26 -16.62 -2.32
N ALA A 28 -0.49 -17.67 -2.58
CA ALA A 28 -1.58 -18.13 -1.71
C ALA A 28 -1.07 -18.61 -0.36
N LEU A 29 0.06 -19.34 -0.33
CA LEU A 29 0.68 -19.84 0.89
C LEU A 29 1.18 -18.70 1.78
N LEU A 30 1.90 -17.73 1.21
CA LEU A 30 2.36 -16.51 1.90
C LEU A 30 1.17 -15.72 2.46
N THR A 31 0.11 -15.55 1.69
CA THR A 31 -1.12 -14.89 2.13
C THR A 31 -1.74 -15.60 3.34
N SER A 32 -1.79 -16.92 3.34
CA SER A 32 -2.35 -17.71 4.45
C SER A 32 -1.54 -17.59 5.74
N GLN A 33 -0.27 -17.20 5.66
CA GLN A 33 0.66 -17.11 6.79
C GLN A 33 1.12 -15.67 7.08
N LYS A 34 0.48 -14.66 6.51
CA LYS A 34 0.88 -13.24 6.66
C LYS A 34 1.03 -12.78 8.13
N ASP A 35 0.23 -13.34 9.02
CA ASP A 35 0.21 -13.00 10.44
C ASP A 35 1.22 -13.83 11.27
N ASN A 36 1.88 -14.82 10.65
CA ASN A 36 2.89 -15.67 11.30
C ASN A 36 4.27 -15.42 10.70
N LYS A 37 5.04 -14.53 11.34
CA LYS A 37 6.35 -14.09 10.84
C LYS A 37 7.36 -15.23 10.65
N ASP A 38 7.37 -16.22 11.55
CA ASP A 38 8.31 -17.34 11.48
C ASP A 38 8.02 -18.20 10.25
N LYS A 39 6.75 -18.54 10.03
CA LYS A 39 6.34 -19.31 8.86
C LYS A 39 6.51 -18.50 7.56
N LEU A 40 6.20 -17.22 7.61
CA LEU A 40 6.41 -16.33 6.46
C LEU A 40 7.88 -16.35 6.02
N ALA A 41 8.82 -16.24 6.97
CA ALA A 41 10.25 -16.31 6.69
C ALA A 41 10.67 -17.64 6.05
N VAL A 42 10.13 -18.77 6.55
CA VAL A 42 10.39 -20.10 5.98
C VAL A 42 9.91 -20.20 4.54
N TYR A 43 8.68 -19.74 4.25
CA TYR A 43 8.12 -19.82 2.90
C TYR A 43 8.76 -18.84 1.91
N LEU A 44 9.28 -17.73 2.39
CA LEU A 44 10.09 -16.84 1.56
C LEU A 44 11.45 -17.46 1.22
N GLY A 45 12.05 -18.18 2.16
CA GLY A 45 13.21 -19.04 1.88
C GLY A 45 12.90 -20.09 0.80
N GLU A 46 11.70 -20.68 0.86
CA GLU A 46 11.25 -21.62 -0.16
C GLU A 46 11.05 -20.95 -1.53
N CYS A 47 10.48 -19.75 -1.60
CA CYS A 47 10.41 -18.98 -2.86
C CYS A 47 11.79 -18.82 -3.47
N ARG A 48 12.79 -18.37 -2.70
CA ARG A 48 14.17 -18.23 -3.18
C ARG A 48 14.75 -19.55 -3.68
N HIS A 49 14.50 -20.63 -2.96
CA HIS A 49 14.95 -21.98 -3.38
C HIS A 49 14.32 -22.42 -4.69
N MET A 50 13.09 -22.04 -4.95
CA MET A 50 12.35 -22.31 -6.19
C MET A 50 12.68 -21.32 -7.32
N GLY A 51 13.54 -20.32 -7.10
CA GLY A 51 13.87 -19.30 -8.08
C GLY A 51 12.78 -18.23 -8.25
N ILE A 52 11.83 -18.15 -7.32
CA ILE A 52 10.76 -17.16 -7.32
C ILE A 52 11.22 -15.94 -6.53
N THR A 53 11.28 -14.79 -7.19
CA THR A 53 11.58 -13.52 -6.52
C THR A 53 10.35 -12.99 -5.80
N VAL A 54 10.52 -12.54 -4.56
CA VAL A 54 9.45 -11.82 -3.86
C VAL A 54 9.73 -10.33 -3.98
N LEU A 55 8.92 -9.66 -4.79
CA LEU A 55 9.01 -8.25 -5.07
C LEU A 55 8.48 -7.44 -3.87
N PRO A 56 9.10 -6.29 -3.52
CA PRO A 56 8.64 -5.42 -2.44
C PRO A 56 7.21 -4.93 -2.66
N PRO A 57 6.51 -4.46 -1.62
CA PRO A 57 5.20 -3.82 -1.80
C PRO A 57 5.34 -2.56 -2.66
N ASP A 58 4.29 -2.23 -3.40
CA ASP A 58 4.23 -1.07 -4.27
C ASP A 58 2.79 -0.55 -4.35
N VAL A 59 2.59 0.74 -4.15
CA VAL A 59 1.24 1.35 -4.13
C VAL A 59 0.54 1.25 -5.49
N ASN A 60 1.30 1.21 -6.59
CA ASN A 60 0.77 1.08 -7.95
C ASN A 60 0.56 -0.38 -8.39
N ALA A 61 1.33 -1.34 -7.85
CA ALA A 61 1.32 -2.72 -8.32
C ALA A 61 0.71 -3.72 -7.33
N SER A 62 0.86 -3.48 -6.01
CA SER A 62 0.41 -4.43 -5.01
C SER A 62 -1.11 -4.45 -4.86
N ARG A 63 -1.61 -5.64 -4.52
CA ARG A 63 -2.98 -5.87 -4.01
C ARG A 63 -2.96 -6.01 -2.49
N ALA A 64 -4.12 -6.24 -1.90
CA ALA A 64 -4.20 -6.51 -0.46
C ALA A 64 -3.39 -7.75 -0.06
N GLN A 65 -3.49 -8.81 -0.83
CA GLN A 65 -2.80 -10.08 -0.61
C GLN A 65 -1.55 -10.20 -1.48
N PHE A 66 -0.67 -11.15 -1.15
CA PHE A 66 0.39 -11.56 -2.06
C PHE A 66 -0.21 -12.02 -3.39
N SER A 67 0.41 -11.65 -4.49
CA SER A 67 -0.10 -11.97 -5.82
C SER A 67 1.02 -12.42 -6.75
N ALA A 68 0.71 -13.36 -7.64
CA ALA A 68 1.62 -13.76 -8.70
C ALA A 68 1.73 -12.64 -9.75
N VAL A 69 2.96 -12.35 -10.18
CA VAL A 69 3.27 -11.38 -11.23
C VAL A 69 4.31 -12.01 -12.15
N GLY A 70 3.86 -12.63 -13.25
CA GLY A 70 4.72 -13.45 -14.08
C GLY A 70 5.29 -14.64 -13.31
N GLU A 71 6.62 -14.75 -13.25
CA GLU A 71 7.33 -15.79 -12.49
C GLU A 71 7.66 -15.38 -11.05
N ASP A 72 7.25 -14.20 -10.63
CA ASP A 72 7.53 -13.63 -9.31
C ASP A 72 6.28 -13.46 -8.46
N VAL A 73 6.46 -13.19 -7.16
CA VAL A 73 5.38 -12.89 -6.21
C VAL A 73 5.53 -11.45 -5.73
N ARG A 74 4.47 -10.65 -5.84
CA ARG A 74 4.41 -9.30 -5.28
C ARG A 74 3.93 -9.34 -3.83
N PHE A 75 4.61 -8.61 -2.96
CA PHE A 75 4.23 -8.46 -1.55
C PHE A 75 2.89 -7.74 -1.42
N GLY A 76 1.98 -8.28 -0.59
CA GLY A 76 0.66 -7.70 -0.36
C GLY A 76 0.71 -6.54 0.64
N LEU A 77 -0.02 -5.45 0.35
CA LEU A 77 -0.03 -4.26 1.23
C LEU A 77 -0.60 -4.56 2.63
N SER A 78 -1.54 -5.51 2.76
CA SER A 78 -2.11 -5.88 4.07
C SER A 78 -1.15 -6.65 4.99
N ALA A 79 -0.01 -7.09 4.46
CA ALA A 79 1.04 -7.73 5.26
C ALA A 79 2.08 -6.71 5.78
N VAL A 80 2.00 -5.45 5.36
CA VAL A 80 2.79 -4.34 5.90
C VAL A 80 2.25 -3.96 7.28
N ARG A 81 3.15 -3.84 8.26
CA ARG A 81 2.78 -3.47 9.64
C ARG A 81 2.06 -2.11 9.66
N ASN A 82 1.06 -1.96 10.51
CA ASN A 82 0.23 -0.77 10.69
C ASN A 82 -0.61 -0.37 9.47
N VAL A 83 -0.72 -1.23 8.46
CA VAL A 83 -1.55 -1.00 7.27
C VAL A 83 -2.77 -1.92 7.36
N GLY A 84 -3.92 -1.35 7.71
CA GLY A 84 -5.17 -2.10 7.84
C GLY A 84 -5.81 -2.41 6.48
N ILE A 85 -6.63 -3.45 6.42
CA ILE A 85 -7.28 -3.87 5.18
C ILE A 85 -8.12 -2.75 4.55
N ASN A 86 -8.85 -1.97 5.35
CA ASN A 86 -9.66 -0.84 4.85
C ASN A 86 -8.80 0.25 4.17
N VAL A 87 -7.58 0.46 4.65
CA VAL A 87 -6.62 1.38 4.04
C VAL A 87 -6.15 0.84 2.69
N VAL A 88 -5.84 -0.45 2.64
CA VAL A 88 -5.40 -1.10 1.40
C VAL A 88 -6.50 -1.08 0.35
N ASP A 89 -7.73 -1.42 0.73
CA ASP A 89 -8.88 -1.39 -0.18
C ASP A 89 -9.12 0.02 -0.72
N ALA A 90 -8.94 1.05 0.12
CA ALA A 90 -9.06 2.45 -0.28
C ALA A 90 -7.93 2.89 -1.24
N ILE A 91 -6.69 2.41 -1.06
CA ILE A 91 -5.58 2.67 -1.99
C ILE A 91 -5.86 2.02 -3.35
N VAL A 92 -6.27 0.74 -3.34
CA VAL A 92 -6.57 0.00 -4.57
C VAL A 92 -7.74 0.65 -5.32
N ALA A 93 -8.81 0.99 -4.61
CA ALA A 93 -9.98 1.66 -5.21
C ALA A 93 -9.60 3.02 -5.81
N ALA A 94 -8.80 3.83 -5.12
CA ALA A 94 -8.36 5.13 -5.62
C ALA A 94 -7.53 4.99 -6.91
N ARG A 95 -6.64 3.99 -6.97
CA ARG A 95 -5.85 3.69 -8.17
C ARG A 95 -6.71 3.21 -9.34
N GLU A 96 -7.70 2.38 -9.08
CA GLU A 96 -8.61 1.86 -10.11
C GLU A 96 -9.54 2.94 -10.67
N ASP A 97 -9.98 3.88 -9.83
CA ASP A 97 -10.88 4.98 -10.19
C ASP A 97 -10.14 6.17 -10.84
N LYS A 98 -9.03 6.60 -10.25
CA LYS A 98 -8.31 7.83 -10.63
C LYS A 98 -7.01 7.59 -11.40
N GLY A 99 -6.67 6.33 -11.69
CA GLY A 99 -5.43 5.93 -12.36
C GLY A 99 -4.23 5.82 -11.42
N GLU A 100 -3.10 5.39 -12.00
CA GLU A 100 -1.84 5.20 -11.27
C GLU A 100 -1.37 6.48 -10.58
N PHE A 101 -0.66 6.31 -9.47
CA PHE A 101 -0.05 7.40 -8.73
C PHE A 101 1.27 7.78 -9.41
N THR A 102 1.41 9.03 -9.79
CA THR A 102 2.58 9.55 -10.53
C THR A 102 3.64 10.17 -9.62
N SER A 103 3.24 10.62 -8.43
CA SER A 103 4.12 11.17 -7.39
C SER A 103 3.55 10.90 -6.00
N PHE A 104 4.29 11.26 -4.96
CA PHE A 104 3.83 11.14 -3.58
C PHE A 104 2.65 12.10 -3.29
N GLU A 105 2.71 13.31 -3.85
CA GLU A 105 1.64 14.30 -3.76
C GLU A 105 0.36 13.81 -4.46
N ASP A 106 0.50 13.27 -5.68
CA ASP A 106 -0.60 12.70 -6.44
C ASP A 106 -1.25 11.51 -5.71
N PHE A 107 -0.43 10.69 -5.03
CA PHE A 107 -0.96 9.64 -4.16
C PHE A 107 -1.81 10.22 -3.03
N LEU A 108 -1.28 11.20 -2.28
CA LEU A 108 -1.99 11.81 -1.17
C LEU A 108 -3.28 12.55 -1.60
N ASP A 109 -3.27 13.13 -2.79
CA ASP A 109 -4.46 13.76 -3.39
C ASP A 109 -5.54 12.72 -3.72
N LYS A 110 -5.17 11.67 -4.44
CA LYS A 110 -6.10 10.67 -4.95
C LYS A 110 -6.73 9.79 -3.87
N VAL A 111 -5.98 9.45 -2.81
CA VAL A 111 -6.50 8.56 -1.76
C VAL A 111 -7.45 9.28 -0.81
N PRO A 112 -8.45 8.60 -0.22
CA PRO A 112 -9.33 9.21 0.78
C PRO A 112 -8.60 9.46 2.11
N ALA A 113 -9.15 10.38 2.93
CA ALA A 113 -8.56 10.81 4.20
C ALA A 113 -8.22 9.67 5.18
N VAL A 114 -8.94 8.54 5.11
CA VAL A 114 -8.66 7.36 5.96
C VAL A 114 -7.26 6.76 5.72
N VAL A 115 -6.70 6.95 4.53
CA VAL A 115 -5.34 6.52 4.18
C VAL A 115 -4.29 7.50 4.70
N CYS A 116 -4.63 8.79 4.77
CA CYS A 116 -3.73 9.88 5.16
C CYS A 116 -3.47 9.89 6.68
N ASN A 117 -2.90 8.81 7.21
CA ASN A 117 -2.49 8.70 8.60
C ASN A 117 -0.96 8.60 8.66
N LYS A 118 -0.31 9.48 9.45
CA LYS A 118 1.17 9.58 9.56
C LYS A 118 1.83 8.22 9.78
N ARG A 119 1.30 7.42 10.71
CA ARG A 119 1.86 6.10 11.03
C ARG A 119 1.71 5.10 9.88
N THR A 120 0.60 5.16 9.16
CA THR A 120 0.36 4.29 7.99
C THR A 120 1.30 4.68 6.85
N ILE A 121 1.39 5.98 6.54
CA ILE A 121 2.29 6.50 5.50
C ILE A 121 3.74 6.20 5.84
N GLU A 122 4.18 6.43 7.08
CA GLU A 122 5.51 6.07 7.56
C GLU A 122 5.82 4.58 7.35
N SER A 123 4.87 3.71 7.68
CA SER A 123 5.04 2.26 7.51
C SER A 123 5.16 1.85 6.04
N LEU A 124 4.40 2.47 5.15
CA LEU A 124 4.49 2.26 3.71
C LEU A 124 5.83 2.77 3.14
N ILE A 125 6.31 3.93 3.58
CA ILE A 125 7.63 4.47 3.21
C ILE A 125 8.74 3.50 3.61
N LYS A 126 8.78 3.10 4.88
CA LYS A 126 9.78 2.16 5.41
C LYS A 126 9.75 0.80 4.74
N ALA A 127 8.58 0.35 4.31
CA ALA A 127 8.39 -0.88 3.55
C ALA A 127 8.82 -0.77 2.08
N GLY A 128 9.04 0.44 1.56
CA GLY A 128 9.41 0.68 0.17
C GLY A 128 8.23 0.75 -0.80
N ALA A 129 7.01 0.92 -0.28
CA ALA A 129 5.81 0.92 -1.11
C ALA A 129 5.70 2.13 -2.08
N PHE A 130 6.53 3.14 -1.90
CA PHE A 130 6.61 4.33 -2.75
C PHE A 130 7.87 4.40 -3.62
N ASP A 131 8.70 3.35 -3.64
CA ASP A 131 9.97 3.37 -4.38
C ASP A 131 9.77 3.62 -5.89
N SER A 132 8.62 3.24 -6.45
CA SER A 132 8.26 3.50 -7.85
C SER A 132 7.94 4.97 -8.17
N LEU A 133 7.75 5.82 -7.16
CA LEU A 133 7.40 7.23 -7.34
C LEU A 133 8.61 8.18 -7.45
N GLY A 134 9.83 7.65 -7.48
CA GLY A 134 11.03 8.39 -7.83
C GLY A 134 11.74 9.13 -6.69
N HIS A 135 11.24 9.07 -5.46
CA HIS A 135 11.88 9.67 -4.29
C HIS A 135 12.57 8.61 -3.42
N THR A 136 13.63 8.98 -2.71
CA THR A 136 14.23 8.09 -1.72
C THR A 136 13.30 7.94 -0.52
N ARG A 137 13.35 6.78 0.14
CA ARG A 137 12.58 6.54 1.36
C ARG A 137 12.93 7.55 2.46
N ARG A 138 14.20 7.95 2.54
CA ARG A 138 14.68 8.97 3.48
C ARG A 138 14.08 10.34 3.21
N SER A 139 13.98 10.75 1.95
CA SER A 139 13.33 12.00 1.55
C SER A 139 11.88 12.03 1.99
N LEU A 140 11.12 10.99 1.66
CA LEU A 140 9.71 10.89 2.04
C LEU A 140 9.53 10.83 3.56
N GLN A 141 10.40 10.10 4.27
CA GLN A 141 10.35 10.03 5.74
C GLN A 141 10.55 11.39 6.39
N ALA A 142 11.37 12.27 5.80
CA ALA A 142 11.66 13.59 6.36
C ALA A 142 10.49 14.58 6.24
N CYS A 143 9.60 14.43 5.25
CA CYS A 143 8.55 15.40 4.95
C CYS A 143 7.12 14.86 5.07
N HIS A 144 6.91 13.55 5.18
CA HIS A 144 5.56 12.95 5.11
C HIS A 144 4.58 13.49 6.14
N GLU A 145 5.03 13.90 7.33
CA GLU A 145 4.14 14.41 8.36
C GLU A 145 3.52 15.75 7.96
N ASP A 146 4.33 16.66 7.38
CA ASP A 146 3.86 17.95 6.90
C ASP A 146 2.88 17.79 5.75
N PHE A 147 3.20 16.93 4.76
CA PHE A 147 2.30 16.59 3.65
C PHE A 147 0.97 15.99 4.12
N VAL A 148 1.01 15.11 5.12
CA VAL A 148 -0.21 14.52 5.68
C VAL A 148 -1.06 15.58 6.39
N ASP A 149 -0.45 16.49 7.15
CA ASP A 149 -1.17 17.57 7.82
C ASP A 149 -1.83 18.51 6.81
N GLU A 150 -1.11 18.89 5.75
CA GLU A 150 -1.64 19.72 4.66
C GLU A 150 -2.84 19.08 3.99
N VAL A 151 -2.71 17.81 3.52
CA VAL A 151 -3.78 17.13 2.80
C VAL A 151 -5.01 16.87 3.66
N ILE A 152 -4.83 16.57 4.96
CA ILE A 152 -5.97 16.39 5.86
C ILE A 152 -6.73 17.71 6.04
N GLY A 153 -6.01 18.84 6.12
CA GLY A 153 -6.60 20.18 6.17
C GLY A 153 -7.49 20.44 4.95
N VAL A 154 -6.97 20.18 3.76
CA VAL A 154 -7.72 20.36 2.49
C VAL A 154 -8.94 19.45 2.43
N LYS A 155 -8.77 18.14 2.61
CA LYS A 155 -9.88 17.16 2.54
C LYS A 155 -10.97 17.43 3.59
N ARG A 156 -10.62 17.97 4.75
CA ARG A 156 -11.59 18.39 5.78
C ARG A 156 -12.40 19.60 5.31
N ASN A 157 -11.73 20.58 4.70
CA ASN A 157 -12.37 21.80 4.19
C ASN A 157 -13.29 21.46 3.01
N GLU A 158 -12.87 20.57 2.10
CA GLU A 158 -13.71 20.09 1.01
C GLU A 158 -14.96 19.38 1.52
N ALA A 159 -14.83 18.50 2.51
CA ALA A 159 -15.96 17.84 3.15
C ALA A 159 -16.90 18.84 3.83
N ALA A 160 -16.38 19.86 4.50
CA ALA A 160 -17.18 20.92 5.12
C ALA A 160 -17.87 21.80 4.06
N GLY A 161 -17.16 22.16 2.98
CA GLY A 161 -17.73 22.93 1.86
C GLY A 161 -18.81 22.18 1.10
N GLN A 162 -18.71 20.86 0.94
CA GLN A 162 -19.76 20.04 0.36
C GLN A 162 -21.00 19.98 1.28
N PHE A 163 -20.81 19.95 2.59
CA PHE A 163 -21.93 20.01 3.55
C PHE A 163 -22.62 21.37 3.52
N ASP A 164 -21.87 22.45 3.40
CA ASP A 164 -22.39 23.81 3.36
C ASP A 164 -23.15 24.10 2.05
N LEU A 165 -22.63 23.61 0.92
CA LEU A 165 -23.32 23.68 -0.38
C LEU A 165 -24.62 22.86 -0.38
N PHE A 166 -24.60 21.67 0.21
CA PHE A 166 -25.78 20.81 0.31
C PHE A 166 -26.82 21.41 1.27
N ALA A 167 -26.38 21.97 2.39
CA ALA A 167 -27.22 22.69 3.34
C ALA A 167 -27.83 23.96 2.71
N SER A 168 -27.05 24.69 1.91
CA SER A 168 -27.53 25.85 1.14
C SER A 168 -28.52 25.48 0.05
N MET A 169 -28.40 24.30 -0.53
CA MET A 169 -29.31 23.80 -1.57
C MET A 169 -30.64 23.25 -0.99
N MET A 170 -30.64 22.80 0.28
CA MET A 170 -31.81 22.34 1.03
C MET A 170 -32.47 23.39 1.92
N GLY A 171 -31.81 24.48 2.25
CA GLY A 171 -32.29 25.57 3.10
C GLY A 171 -32.41 26.88 2.31
N ASP A 172 -33.62 27.44 2.27
CA ASP A 172 -33.96 28.73 1.68
C ASP A 172 -33.02 29.87 2.16
N GLY A 173 -32.38 30.58 1.23
CA GLY A 173 -31.97 31.98 1.40
C GLY A 173 -30.53 32.31 1.73
N GLY A 174 -29.78 32.69 0.71
CA GLY A 174 -29.03 33.95 0.68
C GLY A 174 -27.66 34.07 1.32
N GLY A 175 -26.62 34.17 0.51
CA GLY A 175 -25.35 34.83 0.85
C GLY A 175 -24.29 34.67 -0.22
N PRO A 176 -23.69 35.78 -0.71
CA PRO A 176 -22.80 35.76 -1.88
C PRO A 176 -21.33 35.62 -1.49
N GLY A 177 -20.58 34.91 -2.28
CA GLY A 177 -19.14 35.06 -2.33
C GLY A 177 -18.34 33.76 -2.21
N GLY A 178 -18.33 32.98 -3.26
CA GLY A 178 -17.36 31.91 -3.45
C GLY A 178 -16.74 32.07 -4.82
N THR A 179 -15.44 32.11 -4.90
CA THR A 179 -14.68 32.11 -6.16
C THR A 179 -14.86 30.76 -6.84
N ASP A 180 -15.53 30.80 -7.99
CA ASP A 180 -15.73 29.67 -8.89
C ASP A 180 -14.37 29.20 -9.47
N ASP A 181 -13.94 28.02 -9.09
CA ASP A 181 -13.10 27.18 -9.95
C ASP A 181 -13.78 25.82 -10.12
N PRO A 182 -14.54 25.59 -11.22
CA PRO A 182 -15.27 24.35 -11.44
C PRO A 182 -14.40 23.19 -11.95
N PHE A 183 -13.10 23.36 -12.05
CA PHE A 183 -12.16 22.32 -12.44
C PHE A 183 -11.03 22.24 -11.39
N GLY A 184 -11.24 21.37 -10.40
CA GLY A 184 -10.38 21.13 -9.25
C GLY A 184 -8.89 21.09 -9.56
N SER A 185 -8.19 22.14 -9.21
CA SER A 185 -6.80 22.01 -8.83
C SER A 185 -6.78 21.21 -7.55
N GLY A 186 -6.20 20.00 -7.56
CA GLY A 186 -5.96 19.23 -6.35
C GLY A 186 -5.18 20.07 -5.31
N PRO A 187 -4.98 19.57 -4.09
CA PRO A 187 -4.31 20.31 -3.05
C PRO A 187 -2.97 20.84 -3.53
N VAL A 188 -2.80 22.15 -3.49
CA VAL A 188 -1.49 22.78 -3.74
C VAL A 188 -0.70 22.58 -2.46
N PHE A 189 0.24 21.64 -2.48
CA PHE A 189 1.17 21.43 -1.38
C PHE A 189 2.13 22.61 -1.28
N SER A 190 2.32 23.14 -0.08
CA SER A 190 3.34 24.15 0.22
C SER A 190 4.69 23.49 0.54
N SER A 191 4.65 22.24 1.00
CA SER A 191 5.82 21.44 1.29
C SER A 191 6.42 20.86 0.00
N GLU A 192 7.74 20.77 -0.06
CA GLU A 192 8.50 20.12 -1.13
C GLU A 192 9.22 18.89 -0.58
N VAL A 193 9.29 17.84 -1.42
CA VAL A 193 10.06 16.65 -1.05
C VAL A 193 11.56 16.99 -1.12
N PRO A 194 12.31 16.94 0.00
CA PRO A 194 13.72 17.26 -0.02
C PRO A 194 14.52 16.21 -0.79
N ASP A 195 15.53 16.64 -1.54
CA ASP A 195 16.44 15.73 -2.23
C ASP A 195 17.53 15.25 -1.25
N LEU A 196 17.23 14.15 -0.55
CA LEU A 196 18.15 13.53 0.40
C LEU A 196 18.69 12.22 -0.18
N PRO A 197 19.98 11.90 0.06
CA PRO A 197 20.51 10.58 -0.28
C PRO A 197 19.77 9.50 0.50
N GLU A 198 19.58 8.33 -0.10
CA GLU A 198 18.93 7.21 0.55
C GLU A 198 19.69 6.79 1.83
N TRP A 199 18.99 6.13 2.74
CA TRP A 199 19.62 5.48 3.89
C TRP A 199 20.70 4.50 3.47
N ASP A 200 21.67 4.26 4.34
CA ASP A 200 22.61 3.17 4.08
C ASP A 200 21.85 1.82 4.01
N LYS A 201 22.50 0.83 3.37
CA LYS A 201 21.86 -0.50 3.15
C LYS A 201 21.42 -1.13 4.46
N LYS A 202 22.16 -0.94 5.54
CA LYS A 202 21.88 -1.54 6.84
C LYS A 202 20.61 -0.95 7.45
N ASP A 203 20.47 0.36 7.45
CA ASP A 203 19.31 1.07 8.00
C ASP A 203 18.07 0.81 7.15
N LYS A 204 18.20 0.86 5.81
CA LYS A 204 17.12 0.55 4.88
C LYS A 204 16.56 -0.84 5.12
N LEU A 205 17.40 -1.84 5.22
CA LEU A 205 17.02 -3.22 5.50
C LEU A 205 16.45 -3.40 6.92
N ALA A 206 16.95 -2.66 7.92
CA ALA A 206 16.40 -2.70 9.27
C ALA A 206 14.96 -2.17 9.33
N TYR A 207 14.69 -1.06 8.65
CA TYR A 207 13.34 -0.50 8.55
C TYR A 207 12.40 -1.41 7.77
N GLU A 208 12.87 -1.99 6.67
CA GLU A 208 12.10 -2.95 5.89
C GLU A 208 11.73 -4.18 6.73
N ARG A 209 12.69 -4.74 7.45
CA ARG A 209 12.46 -5.87 8.36
C ARG A 209 11.46 -5.53 9.46
N ASP A 210 11.49 -4.32 10.01
CA ASP A 210 10.53 -3.91 11.04
C ASP A 210 9.10 -3.87 10.49
N MET A 211 8.92 -3.42 9.25
CA MET A 211 7.61 -3.28 8.60
C MET A 211 7.10 -4.59 7.97
N LEU A 212 7.96 -5.36 7.33
CA LEU A 212 7.61 -6.60 6.61
C LEU A 212 7.87 -7.87 7.41
N GLY A 213 8.70 -7.77 8.45
CA GLY A 213 9.16 -8.90 9.25
C GLY A 213 10.35 -9.66 8.67
N LEU A 214 10.89 -9.21 7.52
CA LEU A 214 11.96 -9.87 6.76
C LEU A 214 12.65 -8.89 5.79
N TYR A 215 13.76 -9.33 5.19
CA TYR A 215 14.48 -8.61 4.15
C TYR A 215 13.94 -9.02 2.77
N VAL A 216 13.44 -8.08 2.00
CA VAL A 216 12.90 -8.31 0.64
C VAL A 216 13.84 -7.74 -0.41
N SER A 217 14.46 -6.58 -0.13
CA SER A 217 15.32 -5.86 -1.08
C SER A 217 16.81 -6.29 -1.06
N ASP A 218 17.16 -7.42 -0.43
CA ASP A 218 18.55 -7.88 -0.30
C ASP A 218 19.01 -8.73 -1.47
#